data_205694c78ff0842653239ee8946b0969
#
_entry.id   205694c78ff0842653239ee8946b0969
#
_cell.length_a   1.000
_cell.length_b   1.000
_cell.length_c   1.000
_cell.angle_alpha   90.00
_cell.angle_beta   90.00
_cell.angle_gamma   90.00
#
_symmetry.space_group_name_H-M   'P 1'
#
loop_
_entity.id
_entity.type
_entity.pdbx_description
1 polymer ?
#
loop_
_entity_poly.entity_id
_entity_poly.type
_entity_poly.pdbx_seq_one_letter_code
_entity_poly.pdbx_strand_id
1 'polypeptide(L)'
;AENGWVELCSGEVEGYIREDSLLYQDDAKNLYEALHGTGDVVTAEAVTQEEIQETEEIQEEIQETAAVETDASASNQDLDLMAAIIECEAGGESYEGKIGVGAVILNRIRSSEFPNTLSEVIYQSGQFEPVWTGKLASVLSRGANADCYAAARDVFAGANTIGECLFFHAGGGSGLTIGNQTFY
;
A
#
# COMPACT_ATOMS: atom_id res chain seq x y z
N ALA A 1 10.67 -29.03 5.05
CA ALA A 1 11.21 -27.79 4.48
C ALA A 1 12.53 -28.08 3.79
N GLU A 2 12.65 -27.82 2.50
CA GLU A 2 13.93 -27.86 1.81
C GLU A 2 14.40 -26.39 1.63
N ASN A 3 15.63 -26.11 2.02
CA ASN A 3 16.29 -24.80 1.88
C ASN A 3 15.65 -23.63 2.67
N GLY A 4 15.00 -23.87 3.80
CA GLY A 4 14.42 -22.82 4.65
C GLY A 4 13.14 -22.19 4.10
N TRP A 5 12.47 -22.86 3.18
CA TRP A 5 11.14 -22.50 2.69
C TRP A 5 10.09 -23.52 3.12
N VAL A 6 8.94 -23.04 3.53
CA VAL A 6 7.76 -23.85 3.94
C VAL A 6 6.64 -23.60 2.96
N GLU A 7 6.07 -24.69 2.45
CA GLU A 7 4.86 -24.65 1.62
C GLU A 7 3.64 -24.42 2.50
N LEU A 8 2.80 -23.47 2.09
CA LEU A 8 1.55 -23.14 2.74
C LEU A 8 0.41 -23.32 1.76
N CYS A 9 -0.68 -23.95 2.23
CA CYS A 9 -1.93 -24.09 1.50
C CYS A 9 -3.05 -23.42 2.31
N SER A 10 -3.84 -22.57 1.66
CA SER A 10 -5.04 -21.98 2.23
C SER A 10 -6.17 -22.04 1.21
N GLY A 11 -7.08 -22.96 1.38
CA GLY A 11 -8.12 -23.27 0.39
C GLY A 11 -7.50 -23.76 -0.92
N GLU A 12 -7.77 -23.08 -2.04
CA GLU A 12 -7.22 -23.41 -3.37
C GLU A 12 -5.90 -22.66 -3.66
N VAL A 13 -5.38 -21.86 -2.73
CA VAL A 13 -4.15 -21.10 -2.89
C VAL A 13 -2.99 -21.84 -2.24
N GLU A 14 -1.95 -22.12 -3.06
CA GLU A 14 -0.69 -22.71 -2.62
C GLU A 14 0.44 -21.68 -2.78
N GLY A 15 1.38 -21.64 -1.83
CA GLY A 15 2.51 -20.73 -1.86
C GLY A 15 3.65 -21.16 -0.94
N TYR A 16 4.76 -20.44 -1.00
CA TYR A 16 5.93 -20.71 -0.17
C TYR A 16 6.27 -19.49 0.66
N ILE A 17 6.61 -19.70 1.95
CA ILE A 17 7.09 -18.67 2.86
C ILE A 17 8.41 -19.11 3.50
N ARG A 18 9.26 -18.19 3.84
CA ARG A 18 10.49 -18.50 4.56
C ARG A 18 10.17 -18.94 6.00
N GLU A 19 10.85 -19.99 6.43
CA GLU A 19 10.65 -20.57 7.77
C GLU A 19 10.93 -19.55 8.90
N ASP A 20 11.89 -18.64 8.70
CA ASP A 20 12.23 -17.57 9.65
C ASP A 20 11.17 -16.45 9.73
N SER A 21 10.21 -16.44 8.79
CA SER A 21 9.08 -15.51 8.77
C SER A 21 7.79 -16.11 9.33
N LEU A 22 7.82 -17.39 9.76
CA LEU A 22 6.67 -18.06 10.37
C LEU A 22 6.69 -17.93 11.89
N LEU A 23 5.56 -17.58 12.44
CA LEU A 23 5.28 -17.68 13.86
C LEU A 23 4.50 -18.99 14.14
N TYR A 24 4.94 -19.76 15.09
CA TYR A 24 4.32 -21.04 15.44
C TYR A 24 3.57 -20.93 16.76
N GLN A 25 2.39 -21.57 16.83
CA GLN A 25 1.63 -21.81 18.06
C GLN A 25 1.56 -20.59 19.00
N ASP A 26 2.23 -20.68 20.16
CA ASP A 26 2.15 -19.69 21.22
C ASP A 26 2.69 -18.32 20.82
N ASP A 27 3.69 -18.25 19.95
CA ASP A 27 4.25 -16.99 19.46
C ASP A 27 3.27 -16.26 18.53
N ALA A 28 2.61 -17.01 17.64
CA ALA A 28 1.57 -16.47 16.77
C ALA A 28 0.34 -16.00 17.59
N LYS A 29 -0.06 -16.79 18.60
CA LYS A 29 -1.14 -16.45 19.52
C LYS A 29 -0.83 -15.19 20.34
N ASN A 30 0.38 -15.13 20.93
CA ASN A 30 0.83 -13.98 21.72
C ASN A 30 0.85 -12.68 20.89
N LEU A 31 1.31 -12.76 19.64
CA LEU A 31 1.30 -11.62 18.73
C LEU A 31 -0.12 -11.19 18.37
N TYR A 32 -1.00 -12.14 18.09
CA TYR A 32 -2.42 -11.87 17.81
C TYR A 32 -3.12 -11.21 19.01
N GLU A 33 -2.94 -11.75 20.22
CA GLU A 33 -3.49 -11.18 21.45
C GLU A 33 -2.95 -9.77 21.75
N ALA A 34 -1.68 -9.52 21.43
CA ALA A 34 -1.06 -8.20 21.59
C ALA A 34 -1.62 -7.15 20.61
N LEU A 35 -2.03 -7.57 19.41
CA LEU A 35 -2.54 -6.67 18.36
C LEU A 35 -4.06 -6.45 18.46
N HIS A 36 -4.81 -7.46 18.91
CA HIS A 36 -6.29 -7.46 18.85
C HIS A 36 -6.98 -7.58 20.22
N GLY A 37 -6.23 -7.70 21.31
CA GLY A 37 -6.78 -7.98 22.63
C GLY A 37 -7.17 -9.45 22.81
N THR A 38 -7.56 -9.84 24.05
CA THR A 38 -7.98 -11.22 24.35
C THR A 38 -9.39 -11.47 23.84
N GLY A 39 -9.52 -11.75 22.55
CA GLY A 39 -10.72 -12.29 21.92
C GLY A 39 -10.54 -13.79 21.63
N ASP A 40 -11.57 -14.60 21.82
CA ASP A 40 -11.51 -16.04 21.59
C ASP A 40 -11.06 -16.37 20.17
N VAL A 41 -9.94 -17.09 20.07
CA VAL A 41 -9.50 -17.73 18.83
C VAL A 41 -10.41 -18.95 18.62
N VAL A 42 -11.35 -18.85 17.69
CA VAL A 42 -12.19 -20.00 17.27
C VAL A 42 -11.32 -21.04 16.58
N THR A 43 -11.03 -22.13 17.26
CA THR A 43 -10.52 -23.34 16.63
C THR A 43 -11.65 -23.97 15.80
N ALA A 44 -11.35 -24.31 14.54
CA ALA A 44 -12.32 -24.90 13.62
C ALA A 44 -12.80 -26.27 14.13
N GLU A 45 -13.95 -26.32 14.82
CA GLU A 45 -14.76 -27.51 15.01
C GLU A 45 -16.16 -27.27 14.45
N ALA A 46 -16.53 -28.17 13.58
CA ALA A 46 -17.80 -28.41 12.88
C ALA A 46 -18.97 -27.42 13.16
N VAL A 47 -19.21 -26.52 12.23
CA VAL A 47 -20.40 -25.65 12.17
C VAL A 47 -21.62 -26.46 11.75
N THR A 48 -22.74 -26.37 12.48
CA THR A 48 -24.02 -27.05 12.16
C THR A 48 -24.82 -26.23 11.14
N GLN A 49 -25.73 -26.92 10.40
CA GLN A 49 -26.48 -26.30 9.28
C GLN A 49 -27.43 -25.13 9.66
N GLU A 50 -27.69 -24.88 10.94
CA GLU A 50 -28.51 -23.76 11.39
C GLU A 50 -27.71 -22.45 11.50
N GLU A 51 -26.36 -22.50 11.68
CA GLU A 51 -25.49 -21.31 11.74
C GLU A 51 -25.14 -20.72 10.36
N ILE A 52 -25.38 -21.48 9.27
CA ILE A 52 -25.11 -21.07 7.89
C ILE A 52 -26.10 -20.00 7.40
N GLN A 53 -27.36 -20.03 7.85
CA GLN A 53 -28.36 -19.05 7.43
C GLN A 53 -28.18 -17.67 8.08
N GLU A 54 -27.71 -17.63 9.32
CA GLU A 54 -27.45 -16.37 10.02
C GLU A 54 -26.16 -15.67 9.50
N THR A 55 -25.19 -16.45 8.97
CA THR A 55 -24.00 -15.91 8.34
C THR A 55 -24.21 -15.39 6.92
N GLU A 56 -25.20 -15.89 6.17
CA GLU A 56 -25.53 -15.39 4.82
C GLU A 56 -26.20 -13.99 4.87
N GLU A 57 -27.10 -13.73 5.84
CA GLU A 57 -27.69 -12.40 6.03
C GLU A 57 -26.66 -11.37 6.50
N ILE A 58 -25.70 -11.76 7.36
CA ILE A 58 -24.61 -10.87 7.82
C ILE A 58 -23.60 -10.59 6.68
N GLN A 59 -23.40 -11.53 5.76
CA GLN A 59 -22.52 -11.33 4.61
C GLN A 59 -23.12 -10.42 3.54
N GLU A 60 -24.45 -10.40 3.35
CA GLU A 60 -25.10 -9.42 2.47
C GLU A 60 -25.06 -8.00 3.05
N GLU A 61 -25.23 -7.84 4.36
CA GLU A 61 -25.14 -6.53 5.03
C GLU A 61 -23.69 -6.01 5.08
N ILE A 62 -22.68 -6.89 5.19
CA ILE A 62 -21.25 -6.55 5.13
C ILE A 62 -20.84 -6.19 3.68
N GLN A 63 -21.44 -6.80 2.64
CA GLN A 63 -21.16 -6.43 1.25
C GLN A 63 -21.76 -5.08 0.87
N GLU A 64 -22.90 -4.67 1.43
CA GLU A 64 -23.49 -3.35 1.19
C GLU A 64 -22.75 -2.24 1.96
N THR A 65 -22.19 -2.54 3.15
CA THR A 65 -21.33 -1.60 3.90
C THR A 65 -19.88 -1.58 3.40
N ALA A 66 -19.35 -2.68 2.89
CA ALA A 66 -18.01 -2.76 2.31
C ALA A 66 -17.88 -1.99 0.97
N ALA A 67 -18.99 -1.72 0.28
CA ALA A 67 -19.01 -0.89 -0.93
C ALA A 67 -18.84 0.61 -0.64
N VAL A 68 -18.87 1.04 0.61
CA VAL A 68 -18.71 2.44 1.04
C VAL A 68 -17.37 2.69 1.76
N GLU A 69 -16.64 1.64 2.19
CA GLU A 69 -15.37 1.76 2.92
C GLU A 69 -14.12 1.40 2.11
N THR A 70 -14.21 1.24 0.78
CA THR A 70 -13.05 0.91 -0.07
C THR A 70 -12.22 2.13 -0.49
N ASP A 71 -12.17 3.22 0.28
CA ASP A 71 -11.34 4.37 -0.04
C ASP A 71 -10.32 4.79 1.05
N ALA A 72 -10.00 3.96 2.02
CA ALA A 72 -9.09 4.38 3.10
C ALA A 72 -8.13 3.32 3.70
N SER A 73 -7.90 2.20 3.03
CA SER A 73 -6.85 1.27 3.50
C SER A 73 -5.93 0.89 2.35
N ALA A 74 -4.98 1.78 2.03
CA ALA A 74 -3.82 1.38 1.25
C ALA A 74 -3.21 0.13 1.91
N SER A 75 -3.01 -0.93 1.14
CA SER A 75 -2.32 -2.11 1.65
C SER A 75 -0.92 -1.71 2.16
N ASN A 76 -0.33 -2.48 3.06
CA ASN A 76 1.05 -2.21 3.48
C ASN A 76 2.01 -2.16 2.28
N GLN A 77 1.75 -2.95 1.24
CA GLN A 77 2.54 -2.95 0.00
C GLN A 77 2.38 -1.64 -0.80
N ASP A 78 1.17 -1.08 -0.86
CA ASP A 78 0.94 0.21 -1.52
C ASP A 78 1.60 1.34 -0.75
N LEU A 79 1.58 1.29 0.58
CA LEU A 79 2.26 2.26 1.42
C LEU A 79 3.78 2.21 1.22
N ASP A 80 4.37 1.02 1.18
CA ASP A 80 5.79 0.83 0.92
C ASP A 80 6.17 1.34 -0.48
N LEU A 81 5.39 1.02 -1.48
CA LEU A 81 5.61 1.44 -2.87
C LEU A 81 5.50 2.97 -3.03
N MET A 82 4.45 3.58 -2.44
CA MET A 82 4.27 5.04 -2.45
C MET A 82 5.41 5.75 -1.72
N ALA A 83 5.78 5.30 -0.52
CA ALA A 83 6.88 5.90 0.23
C ALA A 83 8.21 5.77 -0.51
N ALA A 84 8.46 4.63 -1.14
CA ALA A 84 9.69 4.40 -1.90
C ALA A 84 9.81 5.28 -3.14
N ILE A 85 8.74 5.46 -3.90
CA ILE A 85 8.76 6.34 -5.08
C ILE A 85 8.87 7.82 -4.67
N ILE A 86 8.19 8.24 -3.61
CA ILE A 86 8.34 9.59 -3.04
C ILE A 86 9.81 9.84 -2.64
N GLU A 87 10.46 8.87 -1.99
CA GLU A 87 11.89 9.03 -1.64
C GLU A 87 12.78 9.11 -2.89
N CYS A 88 12.49 8.33 -3.91
CA CYS A 88 13.27 8.36 -5.14
C CYS A 88 13.21 9.71 -5.85
N GLU A 89 12.03 10.33 -5.89
CA GLU A 89 11.73 11.53 -6.65
C GLU A 89 11.88 12.82 -5.82
N ALA A 90 11.55 12.78 -4.54
CA ALA A 90 11.46 13.94 -3.66
C ALA A 90 12.17 13.75 -2.30
N GLY A 91 13.09 12.79 -2.17
CA GLY A 91 13.74 12.48 -0.89
C GLY A 91 14.45 13.68 -0.26
N GLY A 92 15.02 14.57 -1.05
CA GLY A 92 15.68 15.80 -0.63
C GLY A 92 14.79 17.05 -0.60
N GLU A 93 13.53 16.94 -1.01
CA GLU A 93 12.60 18.07 -1.06
C GLU A 93 11.92 18.32 0.30
N SER A 94 11.23 19.47 0.39
CA SER A 94 10.38 19.79 1.53
C SER A 94 9.27 18.75 1.71
N TYR A 95 8.66 18.71 2.88
CA TYR A 95 7.53 17.80 3.13
C TYR A 95 6.36 18.04 2.18
N GLU A 96 6.08 19.32 1.86
CA GLU A 96 5.07 19.71 0.87
C GLU A 96 5.39 19.18 -0.54
N GLY A 97 6.66 19.19 -0.93
CA GLY A 97 7.12 18.63 -2.20
C GLY A 97 6.97 17.10 -2.24
N LYS A 98 7.24 16.41 -1.14
CA LYS A 98 6.99 14.97 -1.00
C LYS A 98 5.51 14.63 -1.17
N ILE A 99 4.61 15.39 -0.50
CA ILE A 99 3.16 15.28 -0.71
C ILE A 99 2.80 15.55 -2.17
N GLY A 100 3.39 16.57 -2.79
CA GLY A 100 3.14 16.91 -4.18
C GLY A 100 3.43 15.75 -5.14
N VAL A 101 4.56 15.06 -5.00
CA VAL A 101 4.89 13.89 -5.83
C VAL A 101 3.89 12.75 -5.62
N GLY A 102 3.54 12.45 -4.38
CA GLY A 102 2.52 11.44 -4.08
C GLY A 102 1.13 11.81 -4.64
N ALA A 103 0.76 13.09 -4.55
CA ALA A 103 -0.49 13.60 -5.08
C ALA A 103 -0.57 13.49 -6.62
N VAL A 104 0.53 13.73 -7.36
CA VAL A 104 0.57 13.47 -8.82
C VAL A 104 0.19 12.02 -9.12
N ILE A 105 0.72 11.06 -8.36
CA ILE A 105 0.43 9.63 -8.57
C ILE A 105 -1.05 9.35 -8.34
N LEU A 106 -1.65 9.85 -7.24
CA LEU A 106 -3.08 9.66 -6.99
C LEU A 106 -3.97 10.39 -8.00
N ASN A 107 -3.56 11.59 -8.48
CA ASN A 107 -4.28 12.29 -9.53
C ASN A 107 -4.27 11.48 -10.84
N ARG A 108 -3.13 10.85 -11.18
CA ARG A 108 -3.03 9.95 -12.35
C ARG A 108 -3.98 8.75 -12.23
N ILE A 109 -4.03 8.09 -11.07
CA ILE A 109 -4.95 6.97 -10.82
C ILE A 109 -6.42 7.38 -11.04
N ARG A 110 -6.77 8.62 -10.68
CA ARG A 110 -8.13 9.17 -10.87
C ARG A 110 -8.41 9.66 -12.29
N SER A 111 -7.38 9.90 -13.08
CA SER A 111 -7.50 10.37 -14.46
C SER A 111 -7.72 9.22 -15.43
N SER A 112 -8.63 9.39 -16.38
CA SER A 112 -8.85 8.42 -17.47
C SER A 112 -7.67 8.31 -18.46
N GLU A 113 -6.68 9.18 -18.36
CA GLU A 113 -5.50 9.19 -19.23
C GLU A 113 -4.38 8.23 -18.76
N PHE A 114 -4.50 7.72 -17.53
CA PHE A 114 -3.50 6.88 -16.89
C PHE A 114 -4.10 5.56 -16.40
N PRO A 115 -3.27 4.57 -16.06
CA PRO A 115 -3.72 3.36 -15.37
C PRO A 115 -4.42 3.71 -14.04
N ASN A 116 -5.31 2.82 -13.58
CA ASN A 116 -6.14 3.05 -12.40
C ASN A 116 -5.64 2.37 -11.11
N THR A 117 -4.42 1.84 -11.10
CA THR A 117 -3.79 1.26 -9.93
C THR A 117 -2.44 1.93 -9.64
N LEU A 118 -2.07 1.97 -8.35
CA LEU A 118 -0.79 2.53 -7.90
C LEU A 118 0.40 1.88 -8.62
N SER A 119 0.43 0.57 -8.64
CA SER A 119 1.51 -0.19 -9.25
C SER A 119 1.63 0.11 -10.75
N GLU A 120 0.52 0.10 -11.49
CA GLU A 120 0.55 0.36 -12.92
C GLU A 120 0.99 1.78 -13.27
N VAL A 121 0.58 2.78 -12.48
CA VAL A 121 1.03 4.17 -12.66
C VAL A 121 2.53 4.29 -12.41
N ILE A 122 3.05 3.69 -11.33
CA ILE A 122 4.47 3.78 -10.98
C ILE A 122 5.34 3.02 -11.97
N TYR A 123 4.93 1.80 -12.37
CA TYR A 123 5.69 0.97 -13.30
C TYR A 123 5.40 1.28 -14.78
N GLN A 124 4.58 2.28 -15.08
CA GLN A 124 4.32 2.70 -16.45
C GLN A 124 5.63 3.09 -17.16
N SER A 125 5.88 2.51 -18.32
CA SER A 125 7.12 2.71 -19.06
C SER A 125 7.41 4.20 -19.33
N GLY A 126 8.61 4.64 -18.95
CA GLY A 126 9.08 6.01 -19.22
C GLY A 126 8.58 7.07 -18.25
N GLN A 127 7.77 6.75 -17.23
CA GLN A 127 7.24 7.74 -16.30
C GLN A 127 8.19 8.06 -15.14
N PHE A 128 8.77 7.03 -14.52
CA PHE A 128 9.64 7.20 -13.36
C PHE A 128 11.01 6.55 -13.59
N GLU A 129 12.06 7.34 -13.70
CA GLU A 129 13.42 6.85 -13.93
C GLU A 129 13.90 5.83 -12.86
N PRO A 130 13.59 5.99 -11.57
CA PRO A 130 13.99 5.05 -10.53
C PRO A 130 13.54 3.60 -10.74
N VAL A 131 12.50 3.38 -11.54
CA VAL A 131 11.99 2.04 -11.85
C VAL A 131 13.00 1.22 -12.64
N TRP A 132 13.55 1.77 -13.71
CA TRP A 132 14.49 1.02 -14.58
C TRP A 132 15.96 1.18 -14.20
N THR A 133 16.31 2.17 -13.40
CA THR A 133 17.67 2.31 -12.85
C THR A 133 17.93 1.40 -11.65
N GLY A 134 16.88 0.76 -11.11
CA GLY A 134 16.97 -0.09 -9.92
C GLY A 134 16.99 0.69 -8.60
N LYS A 135 16.90 2.03 -8.64
CA LYS A 135 16.84 2.88 -7.43
C LYS A 135 15.59 2.55 -6.60
N LEU A 136 14.43 2.42 -7.25
CA LEU A 136 13.17 2.06 -6.58
C LEU A 136 13.29 0.69 -5.88
N ALA A 137 13.82 -0.33 -6.57
CA ALA A 137 14.02 -1.66 -5.98
C ALA A 137 14.96 -1.62 -4.77
N SER A 138 16.02 -0.80 -4.82
CA SER A 138 16.94 -0.61 -3.70
C SER A 138 16.24 0.03 -2.49
N VAL A 139 15.38 1.04 -2.71
CA VAL A 139 14.63 1.68 -1.63
C VAL A 139 13.61 0.71 -1.03
N LEU A 140 12.86 -0.02 -1.85
CA LEU A 140 11.91 -1.04 -1.39
C LEU A 140 12.58 -2.12 -0.53
N SER A 141 13.78 -2.56 -0.91
CA SER A 141 14.52 -3.58 -0.16
C SER A 141 14.96 -3.13 1.24
N ARG A 142 15.26 -1.85 1.45
CA ARG A 142 15.73 -1.30 2.74
C ARG A 142 14.66 -0.57 3.55
N GLY A 143 13.50 -0.33 2.96
CA GLY A 143 12.50 0.61 3.44
C GLY A 143 12.83 2.06 3.07
N ALA A 144 11.80 2.87 2.87
CA ALA A 144 11.92 4.31 2.68
C ALA A 144 12.22 5.03 4.02
N ASN A 145 12.62 6.30 3.95
CA ASN A 145 12.81 7.09 5.17
C ASN A 145 11.46 7.44 5.83
N ALA A 146 11.49 7.79 7.12
CA ALA A 146 10.29 8.04 7.92
C ALA A 146 9.42 9.18 7.37
N ASP A 147 10.05 10.25 6.85
CA ASP A 147 9.32 11.40 6.29
C ASP A 147 8.56 11.03 5.01
N CYS A 148 9.12 10.13 4.20
CA CYS A 148 8.46 9.66 2.99
C CYS A 148 7.28 8.72 3.32
N TYR A 149 7.40 7.90 4.35
CA TYR A 149 6.28 7.13 4.87
C TYR A 149 5.17 8.02 5.45
N ALA A 150 5.54 9.08 6.18
CA ALA A 150 4.57 10.04 6.69
C ALA A 150 3.85 10.74 5.54
N ALA A 151 4.58 11.24 4.54
CA ALA A 151 4.00 11.87 3.36
C ALA A 151 3.07 10.91 2.58
N ALA A 152 3.47 9.64 2.41
CA ALA A 152 2.64 8.63 1.75
C ALA A 152 1.31 8.40 2.48
N ARG A 153 1.32 8.30 3.83
CA ARG A 153 0.09 8.18 4.63
C ARG A 153 -0.81 9.41 4.48
N ASP A 154 -0.22 10.61 4.55
CA ASP A 154 -0.99 11.84 4.40
C ASP A 154 -1.62 11.95 3.00
N VAL A 155 -0.89 11.55 1.95
CA VAL A 155 -1.40 11.50 0.57
C VAL A 155 -2.57 10.52 0.45
N PHE A 156 -2.46 9.31 1.02
CA PHE A 156 -3.58 8.36 1.05
C PHE A 156 -4.77 8.86 1.89
N ALA A 157 -4.50 9.66 2.93
CA ALA A 157 -5.54 10.35 3.70
C ALA A 157 -6.13 11.59 2.99
N GLY A 158 -5.71 11.88 1.75
CA GLY A 158 -6.25 12.96 0.93
C GLY A 158 -5.44 14.26 0.93
N ALA A 159 -4.25 14.30 1.56
CA ALA A 159 -3.39 15.47 1.47
C ALA A 159 -2.95 15.70 0.01
N ASN A 160 -3.07 16.94 -0.45
CA ASN A 160 -2.72 17.36 -1.80
C ASN A 160 -2.28 18.82 -1.79
N THR A 161 -1.05 19.08 -2.17
CA THR A 161 -0.44 20.42 -2.21
C THR A 161 -0.42 21.03 -3.61
N ILE A 162 -0.85 20.27 -4.64
CA ILE A 162 -0.67 20.62 -6.06
C ILE A 162 -1.97 20.68 -6.86
N GLY A 163 -3.13 20.46 -6.22
CA GLY A 163 -4.42 20.41 -6.93
C GLY A 163 -4.48 19.23 -7.91
N GLU A 164 -4.90 19.47 -9.15
CA GLU A 164 -5.12 18.44 -10.17
C GLU A 164 -3.89 18.21 -11.09
N CYS A 165 -2.70 18.70 -10.74
CA CYS A 165 -1.50 18.50 -11.55
C CYS A 165 -1.20 17.01 -11.77
N LEU A 166 -0.85 16.67 -13.01
CA LEU A 166 -0.57 15.28 -13.43
C LEU A 166 0.92 15.05 -13.73
N PHE A 167 1.71 16.12 -13.78
CA PHE A 167 3.11 16.07 -14.13
C PHE A 167 3.94 16.93 -13.19
N PHE A 168 5.22 16.60 -13.10
CA PHE A 168 6.21 17.44 -12.44
C PHE A 168 7.57 17.30 -13.12
N HIS A 169 8.44 18.29 -12.92
CA HIS A 169 9.85 18.26 -13.32
C HIS A 169 10.71 19.02 -12.32
N ALA A 170 12.01 18.75 -12.34
CA ALA A 170 12.99 19.50 -11.55
C ALA A 170 13.19 20.91 -12.12
N GLY A 171 13.36 21.88 -11.22
CA GLY A 171 13.60 23.28 -11.57
C GLY A 171 12.31 24.09 -11.74
N GLY A 172 12.48 25.39 -11.99
CA GLY A 172 11.37 26.31 -12.21
C GLY A 172 10.80 26.22 -13.63
N GLY A 173 9.57 26.70 -13.79
CA GLY A 173 8.86 26.67 -15.07
C GLY A 173 7.45 27.24 -14.97
N SER A 174 6.64 26.94 -15.96
CA SER A 174 5.20 27.26 -15.91
C SER A 174 4.48 26.20 -15.08
N GLY A 175 3.89 26.59 -13.96
CA GLY A 175 3.18 25.71 -13.03
C GLY A 175 3.37 26.13 -11.58
N LEU A 176 2.93 25.25 -10.67
CA LEU A 176 3.10 25.46 -9.23
C LEU A 176 4.49 24.97 -8.79
N THR A 177 5.35 25.86 -8.33
CA THR A 177 6.69 25.49 -7.86
C THR A 177 6.69 25.30 -6.35
N ILE A 178 7.15 24.11 -5.90
CA ILE A 178 7.39 23.77 -4.49
C ILE A 178 8.83 23.23 -4.37
N GLY A 179 9.67 23.98 -3.63
CA GLY A 179 11.10 23.65 -3.55
C GLY A 179 11.78 23.69 -4.91
N ASN A 180 12.41 22.60 -5.31
CA ASN A 180 13.07 22.48 -6.61
C ASN A 180 12.22 21.77 -7.67
N GLN A 181 10.93 21.59 -7.44
CA GLN A 181 10.01 20.91 -8.36
C GLN A 181 8.91 21.85 -8.83
N THR A 182 8.51 21.72 -10.08
CA THR A 182 7.36 22.43 -10.67
C THR A 182 6.32 21.43 -11.14
N PHE A 183 5.08 21.60 -10.68
CA PHE A 183 3.91 20.76 -10.93
C PHE A 183 2.96 21.43 -11.92
N TYR A 184 2.37 20.67 -12.88
CA TYR A 184 1.47 21.16 -13.94
C TYR A 184 0.52 20.09 -14.48
#